data_b46c96355b0b927c6757f2ac038e59e5
#
_entry.id   b46c96355b0b927c6757f2ac038e59e5
#
_cell.length_a   1.000
_cell.length_b   1.000
_cell.length_c   1.000
_cell.angle_alpha   90.00
_cell.angle_beta   90.00
_cell.angle_gamma   90.00
#
_symmetry.space_group_name_H-M   'P 1'
#
loop_
_entity.id
_entity.type
_entity.pdbx_description
1 polymer ?
#
loop_
_entity_poly.entity_id
_entity_poly.type
_entity_poly.pdbx_seq_one_letter_code
_entity_poly.pdbx_strand_id
1 'polypeptide(L)'
;MCISQEKEAGQLWYTAPFFFSSAAGSAQKRCGGGTGRLVEQKRLCYNVQKNMDKERIIIMDLLYRSTRNNEETAKASEAILRGLAGEGGLYVPEKIPALDRSMEELSRMNYQEVAYEVMKLFLTDFTEEELKNCIDSAYDKKFDTPEIARIVKKDGVYFLELFHGATIAFKDMALSILPYLLTTSAKKNNVKNEIVILTATSGDTGKAALAGFADVPGTKIIVFYPKHGVSPIQEKQMVTQRGANTYVIGIEGNFDDAQTGVKKMFSDAALAKEMAEAGYQFSSANSINIGRLVPQVVYYVYSYAKLLAKGEIRDGEKINVVVPTGNFGNILAAYYAKQMGVPIAKLICASNENKVLFDFFRTGCYDKNREFILTSSPSMDILISSNLERLIYQTAGRDAEKNSAYMKALNETGRYEITDEMREQMKDFYGNYASEEETAAAIRAMYEKTGYIMDTHTAVAESVYEKYTAETKDETKTIIASTASPYKFTRSVMNAIDASYDSQSDFALVDELARLSGVPVPQAIEDIRSAPVLHDTVCEKEDMCKEVKRILGIR
;
A
#
# COMPACT_ATOMS: atom_id res chain seq x y z
N MET A 1 -41.72 49.35 8.91
CA MET A 1 -41.37 49.93 10.21
C MET A 1 -40.12 49.29 10.70
N CYS A 2 -39.09 50.12 10.77
CA CYS A 2 -37.87 50.13 11.59
C CYS A 2 -36.92 48.93 11.45
N ILE A 3 -35.82 49.11 10.75
CA ILE A 3 -34.54 49.82 11.01
C ILE A 3 -33.58 48.91 11.81
N SER A 4 -32.57 48.41 11.08
CA SER A 4 -31.11 48.62 11.16
C SER A 4 -30.42 48.07 12.42
N GLN A 5 -29.30 47.41 12.33
CA GLN A 5 -27.97 47.95 12.01
C GLN A 5 -26.93 46.82 11.81
N GLU A 6 -26.11 47.08 10.85
CA GLU A 6 -24.79 46.46 10.59
C GLU A 6 -23.84 46.62 11.78
N LYS A 7 -22.94 45.68 11.92
CA LYS A 7 -21.53 46.01 12.27
C LYS A 7 -20.56 44.97 11.71
N GLU A 8 -19.77 45.44 10.76
CA GLU A 8 -18.49 44.92 10.33
C GLU A 8 -17.48 44.88 11.47
N ALA A 9 -16.63 43.88 11.45
CA ALA A 9 -15.27 43.93 11.97
C ALA A 9 -14.53 42.77 11.30
N GLY A 10 -13.71 42.94 10.26
CA GLY A 10 -12.46 43.70 10.36
C GLY A 10 -11.32 42.67 10.40
N GLN A 11 -10.90 42.17 9.19
CA GLN A 11 -9.69 41.37 9.03
C GLN A 11 -8.47 42.24 9.37
N LEU A 12 -7.58 41.73 10.20
CA LEU A 12 -6.25 42.28 10.40
C LEU A 12 -5.21 41.19 10.08
N TRP A 13 -4.61 41.38 8.92
CA TRP A 13 -3.38 40.69 8.52
C TRP A 13 -2.20 41.38 9.21
N TYR A 14 -1.36 40.61 9.91
CA TYR A 14 -0.03 41.04 10.30
C TYR A 14 1.01 40.24 9.53
N THR A 15 1.55 40.86 8.50
CA THR A 15 2.85 40.52 7.91
C THR A 15 3.93 41.34 8.62
N ALA A 16 4.92 40.70 9.20
CA ALA A 16 6.15 41.36 9.67
C ALA A 16 7.31 40.94 8.78
N PRO A 17 8.06 41.87 8.18
CA PRO A 17 9.28 41.56 7.45
C PRO A 17 10.47 41.58 8.39
N PHE A 18 11.33 40.57 8.25
CA PHE A 18 12.67 40.58 8.83
C PHE A 18 13.58 41.56 8.07
N PHE A 19 14.07 42.59 8.75
CA PHE A 19 15.21 43.37 8.31
C PHE A 19 16.43 43.04 9.17
N PHE A 20 17.46 42.48 8.53
CA PHE A 20 18.84 42.55 9.04
C PHE A 20 19.45 43.84 8.56
N SER A 21 19.85 44.72 9.49
CA SER A 21 20.70 45.85 9.22
C SER A 21 22.02 45.68 9.95
N SER A 22 23.09 45.60 9.17
CA SER A 22 24.46 45.71 9.61
C SER A 22 24.77 47.17 9.98
N ALA A 23 25.30 47.41 11.17
CA ALA A 23 26.01 48.63 11.47
C ALA A 23 27.21 48.30 12.38
N ALA A 24 28.40 48.28 11.76
CA ALA A 24 29.64 48.42 12.47
C ALA A 24 29.98 49.92 12.59
N GLY A 25 30.20 50.39 13.80
CA GLY A 25 30.55 51.75 14.08
C GLY A 25 31.12 51.92 15.48
N SER A 26 32.41 52.12 15.52
CA SER A 26 33.31 52.42 16.61
C SER A 26 32.78 53.33 17.72
N ALA A 27 32.99 52.96 18.98
CA ALA A 27 33.31 53.90 20.06
C ALA A 27 34.06 53.19 21.20
N GLN A 28 35.30 53.59 21.36
CA GLN A 28 36.19 53.33 22.48
C GLN A 28 35.91 54.29 23.62
N LYS A 29 35.82 53.82 24.82
CA LYS A 29 36.30 54.29 26.13
C LYS A 29 35.25 54.30 27.25
N ARG A 30 35.42 53.55 28.23
CA ARG A 30 35.94 53.71 29.62
C ARG A 30 35.24 52.78 30.60
N CYS A 31 36.10 52.00 31.22
CA CYS A 31 36.23 51.68 32.64
C CYS A 31 35.01 51.21 33.50
N GLY A 32 35.19 50.05 34.06
CA GLY A 32 34.90 49.84 35.48
C GLY A 32 33.76 48.89 35.79
N GLY A 33 34.08 47.71 36.27
CA GLY A 33 33.22 46.93 37.17
C GLY A 33 32.04 46.18 36.53
N GLY A 34 32.22 44.91 36.24
CA GLY A 34 31.02 44.17 35.83
C GLY A 34 31.19 42.75 35.34
N THR A 35 32.04 41.94 35.98
CA THR A 35 32.06 40.50 35.71
C THR A 35 30.78 39.79 36.14
N GLY A 36 29.98 40.37 37.04
CA GLY A 36 28.69 39.85 37.47
C GLY A 36 27.60 39.97 36.43
N ARG A 37 27.50 41.09 35.69
CA ARG A 37 26.44 41.32 34.69
C ARG A 37 26.58 40.44 33.43
N LEU A 38 27.80 40.13 33.01
CA LEU A 38 28.03 39.23 31.86
C LEU A 38 27.69 37.77 32.19
N VAL A 39 27.91 37.34 33.43
CA VAL A 39 27.55 36.01 33.91
C VAL A 39 26.06 35.88 34.07
N GLU A 40 25.37 36.93 34.55
CA GLU A 40 23.94 36.98 34.69
C GLU A 40 23.20 37.03 33.35
N GLN A 41 23.72 37.80 32.38
CA GLN A 41 23.21 37.80 31.00
C GLN A 41 23.42 36.45 30.29
N LYS A 42 24.58 35.82 30.46
CA LYS A 42 24.81 34.46 29.92
C LYS A 42 23.92 33.42 30.61
N ARG A 43 23.64 33.54 31.89
CA ARG A 43 22.71 32.68 32.63
C ARG A 43 21.26 32.92 32.21
N LEU A 44 20.87 34.18 31.92
CA LEU A 44 19.57 34.53 31.39
C LEU A 44 19.37 33.98 29.95
N CYS A 45 20.37 34.18 29.08
CA CYS A 45 20.35 33.58 27.73
C CYS A 45 20.33 32.04 27.77
N TYR A 46 21.10 31.43 28.64
CA TYR A 46 21.10 29.97 28.80
C TYR A 46 19.77 29.44 29.35
N ASN A 47 19.13 30.17 30.30
CA ASN A 47 17.84 29.81 30.83
C ASN A 47 16.68 30.09 29.86
N VAL A 48 16.78 31.12 29.02
CA VAL A 48 15.85 31.39 27.91
C VAL A 48 16.01 30.33 26.84
N GLN A 49 17.24 29.98 26.45
CA GLN A 49 17.48 28.88 25.51
C GLN A 49 16.99 27.55 26.09
N LYS A 50 17.23 27.26 27.37
CA LYS A 50 16.77 26.04 28.04
C LYS A 50 15.24 26.00 28.28
N ASN A 51 14.57 27.17 28.33
CA ASN A 51 13.12 27.26 28.36
C ASN A 51 12.51 27.24 26.95
N MET A 52 13.20 27.72 25.92
CA MET A 52 12.84 27.55 24.52
C MET A 52 12.98 26.09 24.09
N ASP A 53 14.02 25.36 24.57
CA ASP A 53 14.17 23.92 24.38
C ASP A 53 13.17 23.11 25.21
N LYS A 54 12.48 23.74 26.18
CA LYS A 54 11.37 23.18 26.96
C LYS A 54 9.97 23.54 26.43
N GLU A 55 9.83 24.51 25.57
CA GLU A 55 8.69 24.57 24.68
C GLU A 55 8.88 23.44 23.67
N ARG A 56 8.54 22.21 24.08
CA ARG A 56 8.16 21.16 23.14
C ARG A 56 7.29 21.86 22.10
N ILE A 57 7.80 22.00 20.91
CA ILE A 57 6.94 22.13 19.73
C ILE A 57 5.98 20.99 19.91
N ILE A 58 4.73 21.29 20.25
CA ILE A 58 3.64 20.33 20.21
C ILE A 58 3.57 20.03 18.73
N ILE A 59 4.31 19.00 18.31
CA ILE A 59 4.15 18.43 16.98
C ILE A 59 2.74 17.87 17.07
N MET A 60 1.79 18.62 16.52
CA MET A 60 0.42 18.13 16.42
C MET A 60 0.48 16.84 15.61
N ASP A 61 -0.08 15.77 16.16
CA ASP A 61 -0.18 14.49 15.43
C ASP A 61 -0.79 14.73 14.06
N LEU A 62 -0.28 14.07 13.04
CA LEU A 62 -0.88 14.06 11.72
C LEU A 62 -2.23 13.34 11.82
N LEU A 63 -3.31 14.08 11.60
CA LEU A 63 -4.65 13.50 11.61
C LEU A 63 -5.00 12.89 10.26
N TYR A 64 -5.87 11.90 10.30
CA TYR A 64 -6.48 11.25 9.16
C TYR A 64 -7.95 11.65 9.08
N ARG A 65 -8.44 11.88 7.88
CA ARG A 65 -9.84 12.20 7.58
C ARG A 65 -10.47 11.13 6.74
N SER A 66 -11.78 11.00 6.83
CA SER A 66 -12.56 10.19 5.90
C SER A 66 -12.64 10.87 4.52
N THR A 67 -12.59 10.09 3.46
CA THR A 67 -12.83 10.58 2.09
C THR A 67 -14.29 10.98 1.84
N ARG A 68 -15.22 10.64 2.76
CA ARG A 68 -16.66 10.88 2.60
C ARG A 68 -17.27 11.75 3.69
N ASN A 69 -16.49 12.07 4.73
CA ASN A 69 -16.91 12.91 5.84
C ASN A 69 -15.72 13.72 6.37
N ASN A 70 -15.74 15.03 6.16
CA ASN A 70 -14.66 15.92 6.59
C ASN A 70 -14.60 16.12 8.12
N GLU A 71 -15.68 15.82 8.85
CA GLU A 71 -15.73 15.97 10.31
C GLU A 71 -15.13 14.75 11.02
N GLU A 72 -15.13 13.58 10.37
CA GLU A 72 -14.52 12.37 10.94
C GLU A 72 -13.00 12.44 10.85
N THR A 73 -12.37 12.52 12.01
CA THR A 73 -10.91 12.52 12.15
C THR A 73 -10.45 11.35 13.02
N ALA A 74 -9.22 10.90 12.79
CA ALA A 74 -8.59 9.84 13.57
C ALA A 74 -7.08 10.06 13.63
N LYS A 75 -6.43 9.61 14.71
CA LYS A 75 -4.97 9.41 14.72
C LYS A 75 -4.60 8.22 13.84
N ALA A 76 -3.32 8.08 13.50
CA ALA A 76 -2.87 6.98 12.65
C ALA A 76 -3.20 5.61 13.25
N SER A 77 -2.98 5.41 14.56
CA SER A 77 -3.31 4.17 15.24
C SER A 77 -4.80 3.84 15.21
N GLU A 78 -5.67 4.84 15.36
CA GLU A 78 -7.12 4.65 15.27
C GLU A 78 -7.56 4.30 13.85
N ALA A 79 -7.02 5.01 12.83
CA ALA A 79 -7.32 4.76 11.43
C ALA A 79 -6.88 3.35 10.98
N ILE A 80 -5.71 2.88 11.44
CA ILE A 80 -5.23 1.52 11.20
C ILE A 80 -6.14 0.49 11.87
N LEU A 81 -6.52 0.71 13.12
CA LEU A 81 -7.33 -0.22 13.89
C LEU A 81 -8.75 -0.36 13.33
N ARG A 82 -9.37 0.76 12.94
CA ARG A 82 -10.70 0.78 12.31
C ARG A 82 -10.66 0.25 10.88
N GLY A 83 -9.60 0.56 10.12
CA GLY A 83 -9.41 0.18 8.72
C GLY A 83 -10.30 0.94 7.73
N LEU A 84 -11.50 1.33 8.13
CA LEU A 84 -12.51 2.04 7.35
C LEU A 84 -13.23 3.06 8.24
N ALA A 85 -13.65 4.18 7.67
CA ALA A 85 -14.46 5.17 8.37
C ALA A 85 -15.91 4.71 8.55
N GLY A 86 -16.62 5.31 9.52
CA GLY A 86 -17.95 4.86 9.95
C GLY A 86 -19.00 4.82 8.83
N GLU A 87 -18.94 5.76 7.89
CA GLU A 87 -19.83 5.84 6.72
C GLU A 87 -19.28 5.10 5.48
N GLY A 88 -18.20 4.34 5.65
CA GLY A 88 -17.58 3.55 4.57
C GLY A 88 -16.56 4.32 3.73
N GLY A 89 -16.18 5.53 4.12
CA GLY A 89 -15.10 6.30 3.51
C GLY A 89 -13.71 5.75 3.88
N LEU A 90 -12.70 6.14 3.12
CA LEU A 90 -11.32 5.71 3.32
C LEU A 90 -10.54 6.76 4.11
N TYR A 91 -9.71 6.31 5.06
CA TYR A 91 -8.83 7.25 5.76
C TYR A 91 -7.69 7.74 4.85
N VAL A 92 -7.47 9.06 4.84
CA VAL A 92 -6.36 9.74 4.18
C VAL A 92 -5.69 10.71 5.16
N PRO A 93 -4.37 10.92 5.12
CA PRO A 93 -3.71 11.90 5.96
C PRO A 93 -4.19 13.31 5.59
N GLU A 94 -4.36 14.22 6.55
CA GLU A 94 -4.74 15.62 6.29
C GLU A 94 -3.81 16.32 5.30
N LYS A 95 -2.55 15.94 5.31
CA LYS A 95 -1.55 16.32 4.31
C LYS A 95 -0.60 15.16 4.06
N ILE A 96 -0.14 14.99 2.85
CA ILE A 96 0.97 14.08 2.57
C ILE A 96 2.24 14.79 3.05
N PRO A 97 2.99 14.22 4.01
CA PRO A 97 4.17 14.88 4.54
C PRO A 97 5.31 14.89 3.51
N ALA A 98 6.13 15.92 3.52
CA ALA A 98 7.39 15.92 2.77
C ALA A 98 8.45 15.08 3.49
N LEU A 99 9.37 14.48 2.73
CA LEU A 99 10.55 13.82 3.32
C LEU A 99 11.39 14.86 4.09
N ASP A 100 11.86 14.48 5.27
CA ASP A 100 12.73 15.29 6.12
C ASP A 100 14.22 14.92 5.97
N ARG A 101 14.52 13.90 5.14
CA ARG A 101 15.85 13.46 4.72
C ARG A 101 16.05 13.70 3.23
N SER A 102 17.27 14.05 2.85
CA SER A 102 17.67 14.11 1.45
C SER A 102 17.76 12.71 0.83
N MET A 103 17.64 12.62 -0.50
CA MET A 103 17.82 11.34 -1.20
C MET A 103 19.25 10.80 -1.04
N GLU A 104 20.25 11.67 -0.88
CA GLU A 104 21.62 11.26 -0.61
C GLU A 104 21.77 10.60 0.76
N GLU A 105 21.13 11.13 1.82
CA GLU A 105 21.10 10.49 3.14
C GLU A 105 20.40 9.12 3.08
N LEU A 106 19.21 9.05 2.47
CA LEU A 106 18.43 7.82 2.31
C LEU A 106 19.17 6.77 1.47
N SER A 107 20.01 7.17 0.52
CA SER A 107 20.77 6.25 -0.34
C SER A 107 21.77 5.37 0.43
N ARG A 108 22.21 5.83 1.60
CA ARG A 108 23.15 5.12 2.48
C ARG A 108 22.48 4.17 3.45
N MET A 109 21.15 4.22 3.56
CA MET A 109 20.35 3.47 4.52
C MET A 109 19.94 2.11 3.95
N ASN A 110 19.74 1.12 4.82
CA ASN A 110 19.09 -0.14 4.47
C ASN A 110 17.56 0.04 4.37
N TYR A 111 16.83 -1.04 4.03
CA TYR A 111 15.39 -0.95 3.84
C TYR A 111 14.63 -0.57 5.12
N GLN A 112 15.01 -1.16 6.26
CA GLN A 112 14.37 -0.92 7.56
C GLN A 112 14.59 0.53 8.03
N GLU A 113 15.78 1.09 7.81
CA GLU A 113 16.08 2.50 8.12
C GLU A 113 15.24 3.45 7.26
N VAL A 114 15.15 3.21 5.94
CA VAL A 114 14.27 3.99 5.06
C VAL A 114 12.81 3.82 5.45
N ALA A 115 12.38 2.61 5.84
CA ALA A 115 11.01 2.36 6.31
C ALA A 115 10.69 3.21 7.54
N TYR A 116 11.61 3.31 8.51
CA TYR A 116 11.43 4.17 9.66
C TYR A 116 11.32 5.65 9.26
N GLU A 117 12.25 6.16 8.45
CA GLU A 117 12.26 7.56 8.03
C GLU A 117 10.99 7.97 7.26
N VAL A 118 10.42 7.07 6.45
CA VAL A 118 9.17 7.31 5.73
C VAL A 118 7.95 7.17 6.65
N MET A 119 7.87 6.06 7.38
CA MET A 119 6.65 5.73 8.14
C MET A 119 6.44 6.63 9.36
N LYS A 120 7.50 7.12 10.01
CA LYS A 120 7.41 8.07 11.13
C LYS A 120 6.66 9.36 10.76
N LEU A 121 6.72 9.76 9.49
CA LEU A 121 6.06 10.96 8.99
C LEU A 121 4.54 10.79 8.85
N PHE A 122 4.09 9.55 8.67
CA PHE A 122 2.66 9.20 8.59
C PHE A 122 2.09 8.73 9.93
N LEU A 123 2.87 7.99 10.72
CA LEU A 123 2.45 7.34 11.96
C LEU A 123 2.94 8.12 13.19
N THR A 124 2.59 9.41 13.24
CA THR A 124 3.15 10.38 14.20
C THR A 124 2.76 10.12 15.65
N ASP A 125 1.70 9.36 15.89
CA ASP A 125 1.31 8.94 17.24
C ASP A 125 2.00 7.64 17.71
N PHE A 126 2.81 6.99 16.86
CA PHE A 126 3.70 5.89 17.27
C PHE A 126 5.01 6.46 17.82
N THR A 127 5.52 5.85 18.89
CA THR A 127 6.87 6.17 19.36
C THR A 127 7.92 5.55 18.43
N GLU A 128 9.14 6.06 18.48
CA GLU A 128 10.26 5.50 17.71
C GLU A 128 10.46 4.01 17.99
N GLU A 129 10.42 3.61 19.27
CA GLU A 129 10.58 2.22 19.68
C GLU A 129 9.45 1.33 19.14
N GLU A 130 8.18 1.77 19.26
CA GLU A 130 7.02 1.04 18.73
C GLU A 130 7.14 0.81 17.23
N LEU A 131 7.51 1.86 16.49
CA LEU A 131 7.59 1.78 15.04
C LEU A 131 8.77 0.92 14.56
N LYS A 132 9.95 1.06 15.17
CA LYS A 132 11.11 0.22 14.88
C LYS A 132 10.83 -1.25 15.19
N ASN A 133 10.20 -1.55 16.32
CA ASN A 133 9.78 -2.92 16.65
C ASN A 133 8.82 -3.51 15.60
N CYS A 134 7.88 -2.72 15.07
CA CYS A 134 7.00 -3.17 13.98
C CYS A 134 7.79 -3.47 12.71
N ILE A 135 8.72 -2.59 12.33
CA ILE A 135 9.55 -2.70 11.13
C ILE A 135 10.48 -3.91 11.20
N ASP A 136 11.22 -4.06 12.31
CA ASP A 136 12.18 -5.14 12.49
C ASP A 136 11.49 -6.52 12.57
N SER A 137 10.29 -6.58 13.16
CA SER A 137 9.48 -7.80 13.19
C SER A 137 8.91 -8.19 11.83
N ALA A 138 8.71 -7.21 10.94
CA ALA A 138 8.14 -7.41 9.62
C ALA A 138 9.17 -7.76 8.55
N TYR A 139 10.24 -6.98 8.48
CA TYR A 139 11.24 -7.05 7.41
C TYR A 139 12.51 -7.75 7.89
N ASP A 140 12.39 -9.02 8.19
CA ASP A 140 13.42 -9.89 8.73
C ASP A 140 13.78 -11.03 7.74
N LYS A 141 14.30 -12.13 8.26
CA LYS A 141 14.65 -13.34 7.50
C LYS A 141 13.49 -14.03 6.74
N LYS A 142 12.26 -13.54 6.88
CA LYS A 142 11.12 -13.98 6.04
C LYS A 142 11.25 -13.53 4.59
N PHE A 143 12.10 -12.53 4.35
CA PHE A 143 12.51 -12.11 3.01
C PHE A 143 13.80 -12.84 2.61
N ASP A 144 13.85 -13.37 1.41
CA ASP A 144 14.99 -14.16 0.91
C ASP A 144 16.19 -13.31 0.45
N THR A 145 16.06 -11.98 0.52
CA THR A 145 17.13 -11.02 0.22
C THR A 145 17.21 -9.92 1.30
N PRO A 146 18.42 -9.52 1.72
CA PRO A 146 18.59 -8.42 2.68
C PRO A 146 18.20 -7.05 2.10
N GLU A 147 18.07 -6.92 0.78
CA GLU A 147 17.59 -5.69 0.13
C GLU A 147 16.08 -5.51 0.31
N ILE A 148 15.33 -6.54 0.68
CA ILE A 148 13.86 -6.59 0.84
C ILE A 148 13.13 -6.26 -0.47
N ALA A 149 13.43 -5.12 -1.10
CA ALA A 149 12.90 -4.67 -2.39
C ALA A 149 14.07 -4.47 -3.37
N ARG A 150 14.49 -5.57 -3.98
CA ARG A 150 15.62 -5.62 -4.89
C ARG A 150 15.33 -4.92 -6.21
N ILE A 151 16.36 -4.26 -6.80
CA ILE A 151 16.25 -3.67 -8.13
C ILE A 151 17.18 -4.39 -9.10
N VAL A 152 16.61 -4.88 -10.19
CA VAL A 152 17.31 -5.58 -11.26
C VAL A 152 17.15 -4.80 -12.56
N LYS A 153 18.28 -4.51 -13.25
CA LYS A 153 18.27 -3.84 -14.56
C LYS A 153 18.26 -4.87 -15.67
N LYS A 154 17.28 -4.84 -16.53
CA LYS A 154 17.17 -5.66 -17.74
C LYS A 154 16.68 -4.81 -18.89
N ASP A 155 17.25 -4.97 -20.05
CA ASP A 155 16.88 -4.26 -21.29
C ASP A 155 16.69 -2.73 -21.14
N GLY A 156 17.54 -2.09 -20.32
CA GLY A 156 17.47 -0.65 -20.08
C GLY A 156 16.44 -0.21 -19.01
N VAL A 157 15.60 -1.11 -18.53
CA VAL A 157 14.53 -0.87 -17.54
C VAL A 157 14.93 -1.42 -16.17
N TYR A 158 14.39 -0.85 -15.10
CA TYR A 158 14.65 -1.28 -13.73
C TYR A 158 13.43 -2.00 -13.16
N PHE A 159 13.54 -3.31 -12.94
CA PHE A 159 12.51 -4.10 -12.28
C PHE A 159 12.67 -4.00 -10.76
N LEU A 160 11.67 -3.44 -10.08
CA LEU A 160 11.58 -3.41 -8.63
C LEU A 160 10.91 -4.69 -8.16
N GLU A 161 11.71 -5.67 -7.76
CA GLU A 161 11.24 -6.99 -7.32
C GLU A 161 10.66 -6.91 -5.91
N LEU A 162 9.33 -6.98 -5.81
CA LEU A 162 8.56 -6.87 -4.56
C LEU A 162 8.08 -8.23 -4.04
N PHE A 163 8.64 -9.32 -4.54
CA PHE A 163 8.18 -10.68 -4.31
C PHE A 163 9.14 -11.56 -3.51
N HIS A 164 10.06 -10.96 -2.78
CA HIS A 164 11.04 -11.68 -1.96
C HIS A 164 10.53 -12.11 -0.59
N GLY A 165 9.26 -11.83 -0.26
CA GLY A 165 8.65 -12.19 1.00
C GLY A 165 8.07 -13.62 1.04
N ALA A 166 7.50 -13.97 2.19
CA ALA A 166 7.03 -15.33 2.52
C ALA A 166 5.98 -15.92 1.56
N THR A 167 5.28 -15.11 0.76
CA THR A 167 4.28 -15.58 -0.19
C THR A 167 4.60 -15.26 -1.64
N ILE A 168 5.83 -14.78 -1.87
CA ILE A 168 6.39 -14.45 -3.18
C ILE A 168 5.52 -13.49 -4.01
N ALA A 169 4.91 -12.49 -3.34
CA ALA A 169 4.14 -11.41 -3.96
C ALA A 169 4.28 -10.10 -3.17
N PHE A 170 4.10 -8.94 -3.86
CA PHE A 170 4.24 -7.60 -3.27
C PHE A 170 3.34 -7.36 -2.05
N LYS A 171 2.30 -8.15 -1.89
CA LYS A 171 1.37 -8.04 -0.75
C LYS A 171 2.07 -8.27 0.58
N ASP A 172 3.17 -9.05 0.57
CA ASP A 172 4.02 -9.28 1.74
C ASP A 172 4.63 -7.98 2.27
N MET A 173 4.95 -7.02 1.39
CA MET A 173 5.53 -5.73 1.79
C MET A 173 4.67 -4.96 2.79
N ALA A 174 3.35 -5.13 2.73
CA ALA A 174 2.42 -4.48 3.64
C ALA A 174 1.77 -5.45 4.65
N LEU A 175 1.55 -6.71 4.28
CA LEU A 175 0.91 -7.68 5.16
C LEU A 175 1.86 -8.30 6.18
N SER A 176 3.18 -8.22 5.99
CA SER A 176 4.15 -8.60 7.02
C SER A 176 4.19 -7.61 8.20
N ILE A 177 3.94 -6.32 7.97
CA ILE A 177 3.99 -5.30 9.02
C ILE A 177 2.61 -4.99 9.62
N LEU A 178 1.52 -5.15 8.87
CA LEU A 178 0.17 -4.80 9.35
C LEU A 178 -0.21 -5.44 10.69
N PRO A 179 0.10 -6.71 10.98
CA PRO A 179 -0.22 -7.32 12.28
C PRO A 179 0.40 -6.57 13.45
N TYR A 180 1.65 -6.15 13.32
CA TYR A 180 2.38 -5.42 14.36
C TYR A 180 1.85 -3.99 14.52
N LEU A 181 1.51 -3.32 13.42
CA LEU A 181 0.85 -2.02 13.46
C LEU A 181 -0.52 -2.12 14.13
N LEU A 182 -1.32 -3.15 13.83
CA LEU A 182 -2.63 -3.37 14.42
C LEU A 182 -2.55 -3.67 15.92
N THR A 183 -1.67 -4.56 16.34
CA THR A 183 -1.53 -4.91 17.76
C THR A 183 -0.97 -3.75 18.59
N THR A 184 -0.05 -2.96 18.02
CA THR A 184 0.44 -1.72 18.63
C THR A 184 -0.69 -0.69 18.72
N SER A 185 -1.46 -0.51 17.65
CA SER A 185 -2.64 0.37 17.62
C SER A 185 -3.67 -0.02 18.67
N ALA A 186 -3.95 -1.31 18.82
CA ALA A 186 -4.88 -1.81 19.84
C ALA A 186 -4.41 -1.45 21.26
N LYS A 187 -3.13 -1.65 21.57
CA LYS A 187 -2.52 -1.27 22.85
C LYS A 187 -2.64 0.23 23.11
N LYS A 188 -2.33 1.07 22.12
CA LYS A 188 -2.42 2.54 22.20
C LYS A 188 -3.83 3.03 22.48
N ASN A 189 -4.82 2.38 21.89
CA ASN A 189 -6.23 2.71 22.04
C ASN A 189 -6.92 1.95 23.18
N ASN A 190 -6.17 1.29 24.05
CA ASN A 190 -6.66 0.52 25.20
C ASN A 190 -7.69 -0.58 24.83
N VAL A 191 -7.62 -1.10 23.62
CA VAL A 191 -8.43 -2.21 23.16
C VAL A 191 -7.93 -3.49 23.80
N LYS A 192 -8.82 -4.22 24.49
CA LYS A 192 -8.51 -5.47 25.19
C LYS A 192 -8.96 -6.70 24.41
N ASN A 193 -9.87 -6.52 23.45
CA ASN A 193 -10.41 -7.58 22.63
C ASN A 193 -9.35 -8.13 21.69
N GLU A 194 -9.34 -9.43 21.49
CA GLU A 194 -8.52 -10.08 20.46
C GLU A 194 -9.03 -9.68 19.07
N ILE A 195 -8.11 -9.32 18.18
CA ILE A 195 -8.46 -8.84 16.84
C ILE A 195 -8.69 -10.04 15.92
N VAL A 196 -9.87 -10.12 15.34
CA VAL A 196 -10.22 -11.14 14.35
C VAL A 196 -10.17 -10.52 12.95
N ILE A 197 -9.19 -10.95 12.17
CA ILE A 197 -9.09 -10.60 10.75
C ILE A 197 -9.97 -11.56 9.96
N LEU A 198 -10.96 -11.01 9.30
CA LEU A 198 -11.85 -11.75 8.42
C LEU A 198 -11.63 -11.31 6.97
N THR A 199 -11.34 -12.24 6.07
CA THR A 199 -11.07 -11.89 4.68
C THR A 199 -11.64 -12.93 3.71
N ALA A 200 -12.13 -12.46 2.57
CA ALA A 200 -12.39 -13.27 1.39
C ALA A 200 -11.24 -13.08 0.40
N THR A 201 -10.85 -14.13 -0.29
CA THR A 201 -9.72 -14.08 -1.22
C THR A 201 -9.96 -14.90 -2.48
N SER A 202 -9.42 -14.43 -3.59
CA SER A 202 -9.21 -15.20 -4.82
C SER A 202 -7.81 -15.85 -4.88
N GLY A 203 -7.07 -15.91 -3.74
CA GLY A 203 -5.76 -16.54 -3.63
C GLY A 203 -4.73 -15.70 -2.88
N ASP A 204 -4.09 -14.76 -3.55
CA ASP A 204 -2.89 -14.05 -3.08
C ASP A 204 -3.05 -13.26 -1.78
N THR A 205 -4.13 -12.47 -1.66
CA THR A 205 -4.32 -11.61 -0.48
C THR A 205 -4.55 -12.43 0.78
N GLY A 206 -5.37 -13.50 0.67
CA GLY A 206 -5.63 -14.41 1.79
C GLY A 206 -4.36 -15.11 2.23
N LYS A 207 -3.57 -15.64 1.31
CA LYS A 207 -2.30 -16.29 1.65
C LYS A 207 -1.32 -15.32 2.32
N ALA A 208 -1.14 -14.12 1.78
CA ALA A 208 -0.23 -13.13 2.37
C ALA A 208 -0.71 -12.66 3.75
N ALA A 209 -2.03 -12.52 3.96
CA ALA A 209 -2.60 -12.22 5.26
C ALA A 209 -2.38 -13.39 6.25
N LEU A 210 -2.65 -14.63 5.85
CA LEU A 210 -2.38 -15.82 6.68
C LEU A 210 -0.91 -15.86 7.13
N ALA A 211 0.03 -15.68 6.21
CA ALA A 211 1.45 -15.70 6.52
C ALA A 211 1.89 -14.54 7.45
N GLY A 212 1.33 -13.34 7.22
CA GLY A 212 1.66 -12.17 8.03
C GLY A 212 1.10 -12.23 9.45
N PHE A 213 -0.11 -12.77 9.64
CA PHE A 213 -0.77 -12.88 10.94
C PHE A 213 -0.46 -14.20 11.70
N ALA A 214 0.20 -15.17 11.06
CA ALA A 214 0.53 -16.44 11.70
C ALA A 214 1.29 -16.24 13.01
N ASP A 215 0.74 -16.81 14.09
CA ASP A 215 1.30 -16.78 15.45
C ASP A 215 1.54 -15.37 16.04
N VAL A 216 0.92 -14.32 15.48
CA VAL A 216 0.98 -12.97 16.06
C VAL A 216 0.02 -12.89 17.25
N PRO A 217 0.52 -12.66 18.48
CA PRO A 217 -0.29 -12.65 19.70
C PRO A 217 -1.39 -11.58 19.65
N GLY A 218 -2.58 -11.91 20.15
CA GLY A 218 -3.74 -11.00 20.20
C GLY A 218 -4.46 -10.87 18.86
N THR A 219 -4.19 -11.78 17.91
CA THR A 219 -4.87 -11.83 16.61
C THR A 219 -5.36 -13.23 16.28
N LYS A 220 -6.47 -13.31 15.54
CA LYS A 220 -6.92 -14.50 14.79
C LYS A 220 -7.17 -14.10 13.35
N ILE A 221 -6.89 -15.01 12.42
CA ILE A 221 -7.20 -14.77 11.01
C ILE A 221 -8.05 -15.91 10.45
N ILE A 222 -9.17 -15.54 9.83
CA ILE A 222 -10.11 -16.44 9.18
C ILE A 222 -10.21 -16.03 7.71
N VAL A 223 -9.85 -16.94 6.82
CA VAL A 223 -9.82 -16.71 5.37
C VAL A 223 -10.85 -17.62 4.70
N PHE A 224 -11.75 -17.02 3.94
CA PHE A 224 -12.68 -17.72 3.06
C PHE A 224 -12.19 -17.65 1.61
N TYR A 225 -12.22 -18.78 0.91
CA TYR A 225 -11.86 -18.84 -0.51
C TYR A 225 -12.85 -19.72 -1.29
N PRO A 226 -13.14 -19.43 -2.57
CA PRO A 226 -13.95 -20.31 -3.42
C PRO A 226 -13.21 -21.61 -3.70
N LYS A 227 -13.77 -22.76 -3.28
CA LYS A 227 -13.13 -24.09 -3.36
C LYS A 227 -12.63 -24.44 -4.76
N HIS A 228 -13.32 -23.99 -5.79
CA HIS A 228 -13.02 -24.26 -7.19
C HIS A 228 -12.58 -23.01 -7.98
N GLY A 229 -12.27 -21.90 -7.26
CA GLY A 229 -11.98 -20.60 -7.88
C GLY A 229 -10.54 -20.07 -7.68
N VAL A 230 -9.59 -20.93 -7.26
CA VAL A 230 -8.18 -20.59 -7.07
C VAL A 230 -7.29 -21.63 -7.75
N SER A 231 -6.04 -21.26 -8.11
CA SER A 231 -5.10 -22.22 -8.69
C SER A 231 -4.67 -23.28 -7.68
N PRO A 232 -4.28 -24.49 -8.11
CA PRO A 232 -3.81 -25.55 -7.21
C PRO A 232 -2.65 -25.13 -6.30
N ILE A 233 -1.73 -24.32 -6.79
CA ILE A 233 -0.62 -23.77 -5.99
C ILE A 233 -1.14 -22.80 -4.93
N GLN A 234 -2.04 -21.89 -5.30
CA GLN A 234 -2.64 -20.92 -4.36
C GLN A 234 -3.47 -21.64 -3.28
N GLU A 235 -4.30 -22.62 -3.67
CA GLU A 235 -5.05 -23.42 -2.72
C GLU A 235 -4.10 -24.11 -1.75
N LYS A 236 -3.09 -24.81 -2.27
CA LYS A 236 -2.13 -25.54 -1.45
C LYS A 236 -1.39 -24.61 -0.49
N GLN A 237 -0.99 -23.42 -0.94
CA GLN A 237 -0.39 -22.42 -0.07
C GLN A 237 -1.29 -22.03 1.12
N MET A 238 -2.61 -21.97 0.93
CA MET A 238 -3.55 -21.62 1.99
C MET A 238 -3.85 -22.81 2.91
N VAL A 239 -4.23 -23.96 2.35
CA VAL A 239 -4.65 -25.11 3.17
C VAL A 239 -3.52 -25.80 3.95
N THR A 240 -2.27 -25.51 3.61
CA THR A 240 -1.08 -25.97 4.36
C THR A 240 -0.50 -24.90 5.30
N GLN A 241 -1.16 -23.74 5.44
CA GLN A 241 -0.67 -22.66 6.30
C GLN A 241 -0.59 -23.11 7.76
N ARG A 242 0.56 -22.91 8.37
CA ARG A 242 0.78 -23.15 9.81
C ARG A 242 0.48 -21.89 10.61
N GLY A 243 0.13 -22.07 11.88
CA GLY A 243 -0.13 -21.01 12.84
C GLY A 243 -1.30 -21.39 13.74
N ALA A 244 -1.15 -21.23 15.05
CA ALA A 244 -2.18 -21.60 16.03
C ALA A 244 -3.43 -20.70 15.95
N ASN A 245 -3.31 -19.55 15.31
CA ASN A 245 -4.34 -18.53 15.16
C ASN A 245 -4.86 -18.38 13.72
N THR A 246 -4.49 -19.30 12.80
CA THR A 246 -4.86 -19.25 11.39
C THR A 246 -5.96 -20.26 11.05
N TYR A 247 -6.96 -19.82 10.28
CA TYR A 247 -8.10 -20.64 9.86
C TYR A 247 -8.41 -20.38 8.39
N VAL A 248 -8.58 -21.46 7.62
CA VAL A 248 -8.88 -21.39 6.19
C VAL A 248 -10.11 -22.23 5.91
N ILE A 249 -11.08 -21.67 5.20
CA ILE A 249 -12.36 -22.31 4.93
C ILE A 249 -12.66 -22.16 3.44
N GLY A 250 -12.82 -23.29 2.75
CA GLY A 250 -13.38 -23.33 1.41
C GLY A 250 -14.88 -23.07 1.45
N ILE A 251 -15.40 -22.35 0.47
CA ILE A 251 -16.86 -22.22 0.31
C ILE A 251 -17.32 -22.87 -0.99
N GLU A 252 -18.49 -23.48 -0.95
CA GLU A 252 -19.24 -23.86 -2.15
C GLU A 252 -19.90 -22.59 -2.70
N GLY A 253 -19.22 -21.96 -3.68
CA GLY A 253 -19.58 -20.68 -4.27
C GLY A 253 -18.41 -20.03 -5.00
N ASN A 254 -18.62 -18.82 -5.45
CA ASN A 254 -17.59 -18.03 -6.13
C ASN A 254 -16.97 -16.96 -5.20
N PHE A 255 -16.03 -16.18 -5.74
CA PHE A 255 -15.35 -15.13 -4.97
C PHE A 255 -16.32 -14.01 -4.50
N ASP A 256 -17.32 -13.66 -5.30
CA ASP A 256 -18.31 -12.65 -4.93
C ASP A 256 -19.20 -13.12 -3.79
N ASP A 257 -19.53 -14.42 -3.74
CA ASP A 257 -20.25 -15.05 -2.62
C ASP A 257 -19.43 -14.94 -1.32
N ALA A 258 -18.13 -15.28 -1.38
CA ALA A 258 -17.22 -15.15 -0.24
C ALA A 258 -17.13 -13.70 0.25
N GLN A 259 -16.97 -12.77 -0.68
CA GLN A 259 -16.84 -11.33 -0.37
C GLN A 259 -18.13 -10.76 0.22
N THR A 260 -19.27 -11.17 -0.31
CA THR A 260 -20.59 -10.76 0.18
C THR A 260 -20.84 -11.28 1.59
N GLY A 261 -20.51 -12.55 1.86
CA GLY A 261 -20.60 -13.14 3.19
C GLY A 261 -19.75 -12.40 4.23
N VAL A 262 -18.50 -12.09 3.88
CA VAL A 262 -17.61 -11.32 4.75
C VAL A 262 -18.16 -9.91 5.00
N LYS A 263 -18.60 -9.18 3.97
CA LYS A 263 -19.20 -7.85 4.12
C LYS A 263 -20.44 -7.87 5.00
N LYS A 264 -21.30 -8.87 4.85
CA LYS A 264 -22.49 -9.04 5.68
C LYS A 264 -22.12 -9.20 7.16
N MET A 265 -21.11 -10.02 7.48
CA MET A 265 -20.65 -10.20 8.86
C MET A 265 -20.05 -8.90 9.44
N PHE A 266 -19.29 -8.11 8.66
CA PHE A 266 -18.78 -6.80 9.12
C PHE A 266 -19.89 -5.79 9.43
N SER A 267 -21.02 -5.85 8.74
CA SER A 267 -22.15 -4.93 8.93
C SER A 267 -23.19 -5.43 9.92
N ASP A 268 -23.03 -6.64 10.48
CA ASP A 268 -23.96 -7.24 11.43
C ASP A 268 -23.69 -6.74 12.86
N ALA A 269 -24.50 -5.79 13.33
CA ALA A 269 -24.37 -5.22 14.68
C ALA A 269 -24.64 -6.24 15.80
N ALA A 270 -25.50 -7.25 15.56
CA ALA A 270 -25.77 -8.30 16.53
C ALA A 270 -24.53 -9.21 16.70
N LEU A 271 -23.93 -9.64 15.59
CA LEU A 271 -22.68 -10.39 15.60
C LEU A 271 -21.54 -9.60 16.24
N ALA A 272 -21.40 -8.32 15.92
CA ALA A 272 -20.37 -7.45 16.52
C ALA A 272 -20.51 -7.35 18.04
N LYS A 273 -21.74 -7.31 18.56
CA LYS A 273 -22.02 -7.32 20.01
C LYS A 273 -21.67 -8.67 20.64
N GLU A 274 -22.10 -9.79 20.06
CA GLU A 274 -21.77 -11.13 20.54
C GLU A 274 -20.25 -11.35 20.59
N MET A 275 -19.53 -10.90 19.57
CA MET A 275 -18.08 -10.96 19.53
C MET A 275 -17.43 -10.13 20.64
N ALA A 276 -17.92 -8.90 20.86
CA ALA A 276 -17.40 -8.03 21.91
C ALA A 276 -17.60 -8.62 23.31
N GLU A 277 -18.77 -9.25 23.56
CA GLU A 277 -19.07 -9.96 24.82
C GLU A 277 -18.16 -11.19 25.01
N ALA A 278 -17.74 -11.83 23.91
CA ALA A 278 -16.80 -12.95 23.91
C ALA A 278 -15.31 -12.52 23.92
N GLY A 279 -15.03 -11.21 23.96
CA GLY A 279 -13.67 -10.68 23.97
C GLY A 279 -13.00 -10.56 22.60
N TYR A 280 -13.76 -10.51 21.52
CA TYR A 280 -13.28 -10.38 20.14
C TYR A 280 -13.77 -9.09 19.49
N GLN A 281 -13.04 -8.64 18.47
CA GLN A 281 -13.51 -7.59 17.55
C GLN A 281 -12.99 -7.84 16.13
N PHE A 282 -13.78 -7.53 15.14
CA PHE A 282 -13.33 -7.57 13.76
C PHE A 282 -12.37 -6.43 13.42
N SER A 283 -11.41 -6.73 12.55
CA SER A 283 -10.64 -5.74 11.82
C SER A 283 -10.36 -6.23 10.40
N SER A 284 -9.95 -5.32 9.53
CA SER A 284 -9.77 -5.62 8.10
C SER A 284 -8.30 -5.54 7.69
N ALA A 285 -7.84 -6.61 7.04
CA ALA A 285 -6.56 -6.62 6.32
C ALA A 285 -6.69 -6.26 4.83
N ASN A 286 -7.81 -5.67 4.40
CA ASN A 286 -8.03 -5.28 3.00
C ASN A 286 -7.10 -4.15 2.56
N SER A 287 -6.91 -4.01 1.24
CA SER A 287 -6.03 -2.99 0.65
C SER A 287 -6.44 -1.54 0.97
N ILE A 288 -7.68 -1.33 1.41
CA ILE A 288 -8.22 -0.03 1.81
C ILE A 288 -7.72 0.44 3.18
N ASN A 289 -7.21 -0.46 4.04
CA ASN A 289 -6.63 -0.05 5.32
C ASN A 289 -5.37 0.81 5.08
N ILE A 290 -5.30 1.98 5.73
CA ILE A 290 -4.15 2.90 5.59
C ILE A 290 -2.85 2.24 6.07
N GLY A 291 -2.91 1.32 7.03
CA GLY A 291 -1.78 0.51 7.49
C GLY A 291 -1.22 -0.42 6.41
N ARG A 292 -1.94 -0.62 5.29
CA ARG A 292 -1.43 -1.30 4.10
C ARG A 292 -0.91 -0.35 3.03
N LEU A 293 -1.38 0.89 2.99
CA LEU A 293 -0.92 1.87 2.01
C LEU A 293 0.43 2.46 2.41
N VAL A 294 0.58 2.91 3.65
CA VAL A 294 1.79 3.59 4.12
C VAL A 294 3.07 2.76 3.93
N PRO A 295 3.13 1.47 4.28
CA PRO A 295 4.32 0.66 4.03
C PRO A 295 4.71 0.54 2.55
N GLN A 296 3.77 0.71 1.64
CA GLN A 296 4.06 0.64 0.21
C GLN A 296 4.76 1.91 -0.32
N VAL A 297 4.63 3.05 0.36
CA VAL A 297 5.37 4.27 0.01
C VAL A 297 6.88 4.04 0.16
N VAL A 298 7.28 3.24 1.14
CA VAL A 298 8.67 2.95 1.50
C VAL A 298 9.48 2.44 0.32
N TYR A 299 8.98 1.43 -0.40
CA TYR A 299 9.78 0.81 -1.46
C TYR A 299 9.95 1.72 -2.69
N TYR A 300 9.12 2.72 -2.91
CA TYR A 300 9.34 3.73 -3.95
C TYR A 300 10.40 4.76 -3.55
N VAL A 301 10.38 5.23 -2.29
CA VAL A 301 11.46 6.08 -1.75
C VAL A 301 12.78 5.31 -1.76
N TYR A 302 12.78 4.06 -1.28
CA TYR A 302 13.95 3.19 -1.26
C TYR A 302 14.51 2.93 -2.66
N SER A 303 13.64 2.63 -3.64
CA SER A 303 14.07 2.35 -5.01
C SER A 303 14.77 3.54 -5.66
N TYR A 304 14.25 4.74 -5.50
CA TYR A 304 14.91 5.96 -5.98
C TYR A 304 16.29 6.16 -5.30
N ALA A 305 16.32 6.04 -3.98
CA ALA A 305 17.54 6.16 -3.19
C ALA A 305 18.61 5.12 -3.61
N LYS A 306 18.20 3.87 -3.93
CA LYS A 306 19.12 2.83 -4.38
C LYS A 306 19.60 3.02 -5.82
N LEU A 307 18.80 3.56 -6.72
CA LEU A 307 19.27 3.97 -8.05
C LEU A 307 20.32 5.08 -7.94
N LEU A 308 20.11 6.04 -7.05
CA LEU A 308 21.10 7.09 -6.76
C LEU A 308 22.39 6.49 -6.20
N ALA A 309 22.30 5.60 -5.21
CA ALA A 309 23.46 4.93 -4.60
C ALA A 309 24.30 4.13 -5.62
N LYS A 310 23.63 3.50 -6.60
CA LYS A 310 24.27 2.72 -7.68
C LYS A 310 24.81 3.61 -8.82
N GLY A 311 24.60 4.94 -8.76
CA GLY A 311 25.01 5.87 -9.82
C GLY A 311 24.20 5.73 -11.12
N GLU A 312 23.07 5.06 -11.07
CA GLU A 312 22.16 4.87 -12.21
C GLU A 312 21.40 6.16 -12.54
N ILE A 313 21.14 7.00 -11.55
CA ILE A 313 20.54 8.34 -11.69
C ILE A 313 21.38 9.39 -10.94
N ARG A 314 21.19 10.65 -11.28
CA ARG A 314 21.71 11.79 -10.52
C ARG A 314 20.67 12.27 -9.50
N ASP A 315 21.10 12.98 -8.47
CA ASP A 315 20.17 13.58 -7.52
C ASP A 315 19.25 14.58 -8.23
N GLY A 316 17.94 14.47 -7.96
CA GLY A 316 16.91 15.26 -8.64
C GLY A 316 16.56 14.80 -10.07
N GLU A 317 17.25 13.81 -10.64
CA GLU A 317 16.89 13.24 -11.95
C GLU A 317 15.52 12.54 -11.84
N LYS A 318 14.62 12.92 -12.74
CA LYS A 318 13.26 12.33 -12.74
C LYS A 318 13.27 10.92 -13.28
N ILE A 319 12.41 10.10 -12.72
CA ILE A 319 12.13 8.72 -13.18
C ILE A 319 10.65 8.55 -13.49
N ASN A 320 10.32 7.57 -14.33
CA ASN A 320 8.96 7.08 -14.49
C ASN A 320 8.75 5.82 -13.63
N VAL A 321 7.51 5.58 -13.23
CA VAL A 321 7.12 4.38 -12.49
C VAL A 321 5.94 3.72 -13.18
N VAL A 322 6.08 2.45 -13.57
CA VAL A 322 5.03 1.62 -14.16
C VAL A 322 4.54 0.63 -13.11
N VAL A 323 3.23 0.55 -12.94
CA VAL A 323 2.62 -0.30 -11.93
C VAL A 323 1.50 -1.14 -12.52
N PRO A 324 1.61 -2.49 -12.46
CA PRO A 324 0.47 -3.36 -12.76
C PRO A 324 -0.62 -3.11 -11.70
N THR A 325 -1.78 -2.64 -12.14
CA THR A 325 -2.73 -1.99 -11.24
C THR A 325 -4.09 -2.68 -11.23
N GLY A 326 -4.50 -3.14 -10.05
CA GLY A 326 -5.89 -3.55 -9.74
C GLY A 326 -6.54 -2.54 -8.78
N ASN A 327 -6.50 -2.80 -7.47
CA ASN A 327 -7.13 -1.98 -6.42
C ASN A 327 -6.45 -0.62 -6.16
N PHE A 328 -5.58 -0.15 -7.04
CA PHE A 328 -4.92 1.16 -7.01
C PHE A 328 -3.98 1.45 -5.83
N GLY A 329 -3.86 0.56 -4.86
CA GLY A 329 -3.04 0.79 -3.65
C GLY A 329 -1.56 1.01 -3.96
N ASN A 330 -0.98 0.18 -4.82
CA ASN A 330 0.43 0.22 -5.18
C ASN A 330 0.80 1.52 -5.93
N ILE A 331 0.07 1.88 -6.99
CA ILE A 331 0.36 3.13 -7.75
C ILE A 331 0.03 4.39 -6.93
N LEU A 332 -0.95 4.32 -6.02
CA LEU A 332 -1.23 5.41 -5.09
C LEU A 332 -0.07 5.62 -4.10
N ALA A 333 0.60 4.55 -3.69
CA ALA A 333 1.82 4.66 -2.87
C ALA A 333 2.97 5.35 -3.64
N ALA A 334 3.12 5.08 -4.94
CA ALA A 334 4.06 5.81 -5.80
C ALA A 334 3.66 7.28 -5.94
N TYR A 335 2.36 7.57 -6.05
CA TYR A 335 1.85 8.95 -6.02
C TYR A 335 2.17 9.64 -4.69
N TYR A 336 2.01 8.97 -3.55
CA TYR A 336 2.39 9.53 -2.25
C TYR A 336 3.89 9.79 -2.18
N ALA A 337 4.73 8.88 -2.64
CA ALA A 337 6.18 9.08 -2.70
C ALA A 337 6.54 10.32 -3.56
N LYS A 338 5.88 10.50 -4.71
CA LYS A 338 6.01 11.73 -5.54
C LYS A 338 5.63 12.98 -4.77
N GLN A 339 4.51 12.97 -4.05
CA GLN A 339 4.05 14.11 -3.25
C GLN A 339 4.99 14.39 -2.05
N MET A 340 5.68 13.38 -1.54
CA MET A 340 6.71 13.53 -0.50
C MET A 340 8.01 14.15 -1.02
N GLY A 341 8.16 14.29 -2.33
CA GLY A 341 9.34 14.93 -2.95
C GLY A 341 10.24 13.98 -3.74
N VAL A 342 9.89 12.69 -3.89
CA VAL A 342 10.63 11.79 -4.79
C VAL A 342 10.45 12.27 -6.23
N PRO A 343 11.55 12.44 -7.01
CA PRO A 343 11.47 12.96 -8.37
C PRO A 343 10.87 11.96 -9.36
N ILE A 344 9.56 11.75 -9.29
CA ILE A 344 8.80 10.91 -10.23
C ILE A 344 8.16 11.81 -11.29
N ALA A 345 8.43 11.55 -12.57
CA ALA A 345 7.84 12.28 -13.70
C ALA A 345 6.43 11.76 -13.97
N LYS A 346 6.32 10.49 -14.37
CA LYS A 346 5.07 9.83 -14.74
C LYS A 346 4.77 8.63 -13.87
N LEU A 347 3.48 8.42 -13.65
CA LEU A 347 2.89 7.25 -13.01
C LEU A 347 2.09 6.50 -14.07
N ILE A 348 2.61 5.39 -14.54
CA ILE A 348 2.05 4.64 -15.65
C ILE A 348 1.22 3.49 -15.06
N CYS A 349 -0.10 3.63 -15.18
CA CYS A 349 -1.09 2.67 -14.71
C CYS A 349 -1.32 1.61 -15.79
N ALA A 350 -0.80 0.41 -15.55
CA ALA A 350 -0.98 -0.71 -16.45
C ALA A 350 -2.20 -1.54 -16.03
N SER A 351 -3.12 -1.76 -16.97
CA SER A 351 -4.31 -2.63 -16.81
C SER A 351 -4.16 -3.88 -17.66
N ASN A 352 -4.81 -4.98 -17.24
CA ASN A 352 -5.08 -6.10 -18.12
C ASN A 352 -6.37 -5.86 -18.94
N GLU A 353 -6.99 -6.88 -19.49
CA GLU A 353 -8.22 -6.74 -20.28
C GLU A 353 -9.41 -6.17 -19.47
N ASN A 354 -9.39 -6.26 -18.13
CA ASN A 354 -10.29 -5.51 -17.26
C ASN A 354 -9.85 -4.03 -17.17
N LYS A 355 -9.90 -3.32 -18.26
CA LYS A 355 -9.27 -2.02 -18.52
C LYS A 355 -10.04 -0.80 -18.00
N VAL A 356 -10.77 -0.94 -16.91
CA VAL A 356 -11.58 0.16 -16.34
C VAL A 356 -10.73 1.40 -16.00
N LEU A 357 -9.50 1.20 -15.50
CA LEU A 357 -8.58 2.29 -15.16
C LEU A 357 -8.00 2.96 -16.41
N PHE A 358 -7.67 2.19 -17.44
CA PHE A 358 -7.25 2.74 -18.73
C PHE A 358 -8.30 3.67 -19.30
N ASP A 359 -9.56 3.20 -19.39
CA ASP A 359 -10.67 4.01 -19.91
C ASP A 359 -10.88 5.27 -19.05
N PHE A 360 -10.80 5.14 -17.72
CA PHE A 360 -10.92 6.26 -16.80
C PHE A 360 -9.84 7.34 -17.03
N PHE A 361 -8.56 6.98 -17.11
CA PHE A 361 -7.51 7.96 -17.34
C PHE A 361 -7.58 8.61 -18.72
N ARG A 362 -8.12 7.92 -19.72
CA ARG A 362 -8.32 8.49 -21.05
C ARG A 362 -9.53 9.44 -21.15
N THR A 363 -10.62 9.09 -20.50
CA THR A 363 -11.91 9.76 -20.70
C THR A 363 -12.34 10.65 -19.53
N GLY A 364 -11.84 10.42 -18.32
CA GLY A 364 -12.37 11.00 -17.10
C GLY A 364 -13.63 10.31 -16.58
N CYS A 365 -14.14 9.31 -17.30
CA CYS A 365 -15.33 8.56 -16.93
C CYS A 365 -14.93 7.19 -16.35
N TYR A 366 -15.32 6.92 -15.12
CA TYR A 366 -15.22 5.59 -14.50
C TYR A 366 -16.53 4.85 -14.72
N ASP A 367 -16.48 3.68 -15.38
CA ASP A 367 -17.64 2.87 -15.68
C ASP A 367 -17.37 1.39 -15.40
N LYS A 368 -18.05 0.83 -14.37
CA LYS A 368 -17.97 -0.59 -14.02
C LYS A 368 -18.98 -1.48 -14.76
N ASN A 369 -19.89 -0.90 -15.56
CA ASN A 369 -20.93 -1.62 -16.29
C ASN A 369 -20.34 -2.30 -17.53
N ARG A 370 -19.56 -3.32 -17.31
CA ARG A 370 -18.84 -4.11 -18.33
C ARG A 370 -18.73 -5.56 -17.90
N GLU A 371 -18.43 -6.42 -18.84
CA GLU A 371 -18.15 -7.82 -18.56
C GLU A 371 -16.86 -7.95 -17.72
N PHE A 372 -16.87 -8.88 -16.77
CA PHE A 372 -15.70 -9.26 -15.99
C PHE A 372 -14.96 -10.38 -16.71
N ILE A 373 -13.67 -10.19 -16.95
CA ILE A 373 -12.82 -11.12 -17.71
C ILE A 373 -11.84 -11.78 -16.74
N LEU A 374 -11.81 -13.11 -16.73
CA LEU A 374 -10.77 -13.87 -16.02
C LEU A 374 -9.50 -13.90 -16.87
N THR A 375 -8.38 -13.45 -16.32
CA THR A 375 -7.11 -13.35 -17.01
C THR A 375 -6.01 -14.14 -16.32
N SER A 376 -4.85 -14.25 -16.96
CA SER A 376 -3.63 -14.83 -16.37
C SER A 376 -3.00 -13.94 -15.28
N SER A 377 -3.47 -12.69 -15.11
CA SER A 377 -3.02 -11.74 -14.08
C SER A 377 -4.13 -11.41 -13.06
N PRO A 378 -4.58 -12.39 -12.26
CA PRO A 378 -5.83 -12.32 -11.50
C PRO A 378 -5.88 -11.23 -10.41
N SER A 379 -4.73 -10.74 -9.94
CA SER A 379 -4.71 -9.61 -8.97
C SER A 379 -5.13 -8.28 -9.59
N MET A 380 -5.23 -8.21 -10.92
CA MET A 380 -5.67 -7.05 -11.70
C MET A 380 -7.10 -7.21 -12.22
N ASP A 381 -7.74 -8.38 -12.04
CA ASP A 381 -9.12 -8.65 -12.44
C ASP A 381 -10.07 -7.92 -11.50
N ILE A 382 -10.41 -6.69 -11.85
CA ILE A 382 -11.30 -5.83 -11.05
C ILE A 382 -12.23 -5.00 -11.96
N LEU A 383 -13.42 -4.73 -11.46
CA LEU A 383 -14.33 -3.73 -12.00
C LEU A 383 -14.41 -2.48 -11.12
N ILE A 384 -14.07 -2.60 -9.83
CA ILE A 384 -14.01 -1.49 -8.88
C ILE A 384 -12.62 -1.41 -8.27
N SER A 385 -11.91 -0.32 -8.56
CA SER A 385 -10.58 -0.02 -8.06
C SER A 385 -10.68 0.80 -6.78
N SER A 386 -10.67 0.12 -5.63
CA SER A 386 -11.12 0.69 -4.34
C SER A 386 -10.28 1.87 -3.84
N ASN A 387 -8.95 1.86 -4.01
CA ASN A 387 -8.12 2.97 -3.53
C ASN A 387 -8.08 4.18 -4.49
N LEU A 388 -8.66 4.06 -5.68
CA LEU A 388 -8.83 5.21 -6.59
C LEU A 388 -9.64 6.32 -5.91
N GLU A 389 -10.56 5.97 -5.02
CA GLU A 389 -11.34 6.93 -4.22
C GLU A 389 -10.45 7.95 -3.50
N ARG A 390 -9.27 7.54 -3.01
CA ARG A 390 -8.31 8.45 -2.37
C ARG A 390 -7.74 9.50 -3.34
N LEU A 391 -7.47 9.09 -4.58
CA LEU A 391 -7.02 10.02 -5.62
C LEU A 391 -8.17 10.96 -6.05
N ILE A 392 -9.39 10.44 -6.21
CA ILE A 392 -10.58 11.24 -6.53
C ILE A 392 -10.81 12.29 -5.45
N TYR A 393 -10.79 11.91 -4.17
CA TYR A 393 -10.92 12.85 -3.05
C TYR A 393 -9.82 13.93 -3.09
N GLN A 394 -8.56 13.55 -3.32
CA GLN A 394 -7.44 14.48 -3.37
C GLN A 394 -7.61 15.50 -4.51
N THR A 395 -7.97 15.04 -5.71
CA THR A 395 -8.12 15.88 -6.90
C THR A 395 -9.46 16.66 -6.92
N ALA A 396 -10.46 16.22 -6.15
CA ALA A 396 -11.68 16.99 -5.90
C ALA A 396 -11.46 18.17 -4.92
N GLY A 397 -10.21 18.50 -4.58
CA GLY A 397 -9.89 19.54 -3.61
C GLY A 397 -10.12 19.12 -2.16
N ARG A 398 -10.14 17.79 -1.91
CA ARG A 398 -10.43 17.19 -0.59
C ARG A 398 -11.85 17.48 -0.09
N ASP A 399 -12.76 17.63 -1.03
CA ASP A 399 -14.19 17.82 -0.80
C ASP A 399 -14.86 16.45 -0.62
N ALA A 400 -15.25 16.14 0.63
CA ALA A 400 -15.87 14.88 0.98
C ALA A 400 -17.29 14.73 0.42
N GLU A 401 -18.04 15.83 0.27
CA GLU A 401 -19.40 15.80 -0.29
C GLU A 401 -19.34 15.47 -1.77
N LYS A 402 -18.43 16.12 -2.51
CA LYS A 402 -18.19 15.84 -3.94
C LYS A 402 -17.72 14.41 -4.15
N ASN A 403 -16.78 13.93 -3.33
CA ASN A 403 -16.31 12.55 -3.40
C ASN A 403 -17.42 11.54 -3.06
N SER A 404 -18.23 11.79 -2.02
CA SER A 404 -19.40 10.99 -1.67
C SER A 404 -20.40 10.89 -2.83
N ALA A 405 -20.64 12.00 -3.54
CA ALA A 405 -21.52 12.01 -4.72
C ALA A 405 -20.99 11.08 -5.82
N TYR A 406 -19.69 11.08 -6.11
CA TYR A 406 -19.09 10.16 -7.07
C TYR A 406 -19.22 8.70 -6.64
N MET A 407 -18.95 8.39 -5.36
CA MET A 407 -19.05 7.02 -4.85
C MET A 407 -20.50 6.52 -4.82
N LYS A 408 -21.46 7.41 -4.52
CA LYS A 408 -22.89 7.13 -4.61
C LYS A 408 -23.29 6.82 -6.06
N ALA A 409 -22.90 7.64 -7.02
CA ALA A 409 -23.17 7.42 -8.45
C ALA A 409 -22.58 6.06 -8.90
N LEU A 410 -21.35 5.74 -8.49
CA LEU A 410 -20.72 4.44 -8.78
C LEU A 410 -21.54 3.25 -8.24
N ASN A 411 -22.12 3.39 -7.05
CA ASN A 411 -22.94 2.34 -6.46
C ASN A 411 -24.30 2.19 -7.14
N GLU A 412 -24.97 3.31 -7.44
CA GLU A 412 -26.36 3.35 -7.95
C GLU A 412 -26.44 3.12 -9.46
N THR A 413 -25.54 3.75 -10.22
CA THR A 413 -25.57 3.73 -11.70
C THR A 413 -24.41 2.99 -12.34
N GLY A 414 -23.41 2.61 -11.54
CA GLY A 414 -22.20 1.95 -12.02
C GLY A 414 -21.15 2.89 -12.63
N ARG A 415 -21.40 4.22 -12.68
CA ARG A 415 -20.47 5.16 -13.33
C ARG A 415 -20.45 6.53 -12.67
N TYR A 416 -19.34 7.25 -12.87
CA TYR A 416 -19.22 8.69 -12.61
C TYR A 416 -18.22 9.32 -13.59
N GLU A 417 -18.28 10.64 -13.70
CA GLU A 417 -17.35 11.42 -14.54
C GLU A 417 -16.76 12.56 -13.72
N ILE A 418 -15.42 12.69 -13.78
CA ILE A 418 -14.68 13.74 -13.06
C ILE A 418 -14.62 15.01 -13.91
N THR A 419 -14.36 16.16 -13.25
CA THR A 419 -14.24 17.44 -13.95
C THR A 419 -12.91 17.58 -14.70
N ASP A 420 -12.84 18.54 -15.65
CA ASP A 420 -11.60 18.82 -16.40
C ASP A 420 -10.48 19.31 -15.47
N GLU A 421 -10.79 20.06 -14.40
CA GLU A 421 -9.80 20.48 -13.39
C GLU A 421 -9.21 19.28 -12.65
N MET A 422 -10.02 18.26 -12.34
CA MET A 422 -9.53 17.03 -11.73
C MET A 422 -8.66 16.24 -12.71
N ARG A 423 -9.04 16.20 -13.98
CA ARG A 423 -8.22 15.57 -15.05
C ARG A 423 -6.86 16.24 -15.18
N GLU A 424 -6.81 17.58 -15.18
CA GLU A 424 -5.53 18.32 -15.24
C GLU A 424 -4.64 18.00 -14.03
N GLN A 425 -5.20 17.84 -12.82
CA GLN A 425 -4.43 17.42 -11.64
C GLN A 425 -3.90 15.98 -11.75
N MET A 426 -4.46 15.15 -12.62
CA MET A 426 -4.03 13.78 -12.89
C MET A 426 -3.13 13.65 -14.13
N LYS A 427 -2.67 14.72 -14.74
CA LYS A 427 -1.86 14.71 -15.97
C LYS A 427 -0.53 13.94 -15.87
N ASP A 428 -0.06 13.70 -14.66
CA ASP A 428 1.12 12.88 -14.43
C ASP A 428 0.83 11.39 -14.47
N PHE A 429 -0.45 11.00 -14.47
CA PHE A 429 -0.86 9.62 -14.71
C PHE A 429 -1.01 9.37 -16.21
N TYR A 430 -0.55 8.21 -16.64
CA TYR A 430 -0.80 7.68 -17.98
C TYR A 430 -1.41 6.28 -17.80
N GLY A 431 -2.51 5.99 -18.50
CA GLY A 431 -3.16 4.69 -18.47
C GLY A 431 -3.04 3.98 -19.81
N ASN A 432 -2.70 2.68 -19.78
CA ASN A 432 -2.83 1.79 -20.93
C ASN A 432 -3.10 0.35 -20.46
N TYR A 433 -3.32 -0.58 -21.40
CA TYR A 433 -3.62 -1.97 -21.07
C TYR A 433 -2.87 -2.95 -22.00
N ALA A 434 -2.77 -4.20 -21.56
CA ALA A 434 -2.29 -5.30 -22.39
C ALA A 434 -3.35 -6.41 -22.46
N SER A 435 -3.45 -7.05 -23.64
CA SER A 435 -4.23 -8.28 -23.82
C SER A 435 -3.46 -9.49 -23.28
N GLU A 436 -4.11 -10.66 -23.18
CA GLU A 436 -3.47 -11.91 -22.81
C GLU A 436 -2.36 -12.30 -23.81
N GLU A 437 -2.57 -12.05 -25.11
CA GLU A 437 -1.57 -12.31 -26.16
C GLU A 437 -0.35 -11.40 -26.02
N GLU A 438 -0.56 -10.11 -25.78
CA GLU A 438 0.51 -9.13 -25.54
C GLU A 438 1.29 -9.46 -24.26
N THR A 439 0.59 -9.89 -23.21
CA THR A 439 1.19 -10.34 -21.95
C THR A 439 2.09 -11.54 -22.15
N ALA A 440 1.62 -12.56 -22.86
CA ALA A 440 2.42 -13.75 -23.19
C ALA A 440 3.62 -13.40 -24.10
N ALA A 441 3.43 -12.50 -25.08
CA ALA A 441 4.49 -12.04 -25.96
C ALA A 441 5.60 -11.31 -25.18
N ALA A 442 5.23 -10.44 -24.20
CA ALA A 442 6.18 -9.72 -23.36
C ALA A 442 7.04 -10.69 -22.50
N ILE A 443 6.42 -11.74 -21.89
CA ILE A 443 7.17 -12.77 -21.14
C ILE A 443 8.21 -13.44 -22.06
N ARG A 444 7.78 -13.88 -23.23
CA ARG A 444 8.65 -14.57 -24.19
C ARG A 444 9.78 -13.68 -24.66
N ALA A 445 9.48 -12.46 -25.10
CA ALA A 445 10.46 -11.53 -25.62
C ALA A 445 11.52 -11.16 -24.58
N MET A 446 11.14 -10.90 -23.34
CA MET A 446 12.08 -10.58 -22.26
C MET A 446 12.97 -11.77 -21.93
N TYR A 447 12.41 -12.99 -21.88
CA TYR A 447 13.18 -14.21 -21.68
C TYR A 447 14.19 -14.43 -22.81
N GLU A 448 13.76 -14.40 -24.07
CA GLU A 448 14.64 -14.61 -25.23
C GLU A 448 15.77 -13.58 -25.30
N LYS A 449 15.46 -12.31 -24.98
CA LYS A 449 16.42 -11.20 -25.07
C LYS A 449 17.43 -11.18 -23.91
N THR A 450 16.99 -11.49 -22.69
CA THR A 450 17.77 -11.20 -21.48
C THR A 450 17.93 -12.38 -20.53
N GLY A 451 17.21 -13.48 -20.74
CA GLY A 451 17.08 -14.60 -19.81
C GLY A 451 16.24 -14.27 -18.56
N TYR A 452 15.69 -13.05 -18.45
CA TYR A 452 14.84 -12.66 -17.31
C TYR A 452 13.41 -13.14 -17.53
N ILE A 453 12.86 -13.85 -16.55
CA ILE A 453 11.49 -14.37 -16.61
C ILE A 453 10.62 -13.55 -15.67
N MET A 454 9.59 -12.92 -16.23
CA MET A 454 8.59 -12.12 -15.49
C MET A 454 7.37 -12.97 -15.16
N ASP A 455 6.67 -12.61 -14.08
CA ASP A 455 5.30 -13.06 -13.87
C ASP A 455 4.31 -12.32 -14.80
N THR A 456 3.09 -12.82 -14.89
CA THR A 456 2.06 -12.27 -15.78
C THR A 456 1.69 -10.83 -15.49
N HIS A 457 1.64 -10.41 -14.23
CA HIS A 457 1.34 -9.03 -13.85
C HIS A 457 2.47 -8.07 -14.27
N THR A 458 3.71 -8.45 -14.03
CA THR A 458 4.89 -7.69 -14.46
C THR A 458 4.94 -7.58 -15.98
N ALA A 459 4.54 -8.63 -16.69
CA ALA A 459 4.48 -8.64 -18.15
C ALA A 459 3.42 -7.70 -18.72
N VAL A 460 2.26 -7.59 -18.07
CA VAL A 460 1.28 -6.53 -18.40
C VAL A 460 1.91 -5.14 -18.27
N ALA A 461 2.67 -4.90 -17.19
CA ALA A 461 3.32 -3.60 -16.97
C ALA A 461 4.42 -3.33 -18.01
N GLU A 462 5.20 -4.33 -18.38
CA GLU A 462 6.23 -4.23 -19.44
C GLU A 462 5.59 -3.92 -20.79
N SER A 463 4.56 -4.66 -21.20
CA SER A 463 3.82 -4.39 -22.46
C SER A 463 3.25 -2.97 -22.50
N VAL A 464 2.71 -2.48 -21.38
CA VAL A 464 2.22 -1.10 -21.28
C VAL A 464 3.35 -0.08 -21.34
N TYR A 465 4.52 -0.37 -20.77
CA TYR A 465 5.71 0.47 -20.88
C TYR A 465 6.19 0.57 -22.33
N GLU A 466 6.27 -0.54 -23.06
CA GLU A 466 6.63 -0.53 -24.47
C GLU A 466 5.66 0.32 -25.32
N LYS A 467 4.36 0.21 -25.06
CA LYS A 467 3.34 1.07 -25.71
C LYS A 467 3.53 2.55 -25.37
N TYR A 468 3.79 2.87 -24.10
CA TYR A 468 4.05 4.23 -23.65
C TYR A 468 5.27 4.84 -24.35
N THR A 469 6.39 4.14 -24.39
CA THR A 469 7.62 4.62 -25.03
C THR A 469 7.46 4.72 -26.55
N ALA A 470 6.73 3.79 -27.16
CA ALA A 470 6.41 3.86 -28.59
C ALA A 470 5.55 5.07 -28.96
N GLU A 471 4.57 5.43 -28.09
CA GLU A 471 3.66 6.56 -28.29
C GLU A 471 4.36 7.91 -28.00
N THR A 472 5.08 8.02 -26.88
CA THR A 472 5.57 9.30 -26.36
C THR A 472 7.01 9.62 -26.73
N LYS A 473 7.81 8.60 -27.08
CA LYS A 473 9.28 8.69 -27.26
C LYS A 473 9.99 9.19 -26.00
N ASP A 474 9.40 8.96 -24.82
CA ASP A 474 9.99 9.33 -23.54
C ASP A 474 11.12 8.35 -23.17
N GLU A 475 12.35 8.89 -23.03
CA GLU A 475 13.57 8.14 -22.67
C GLU A 475 13.87 8.23 -21.16
N THR A 476 12.97 8.78 -20.37
CA THR A 476 13.13 8.90 -18.91
C THR A 476 13.33 7.51 -18.30
N LYS A 477 14.35 7.35 -17.47
CA LYS A 477 14.63 6.09 -16.76
C LYS A 477 13.39 5.62 -16.02
N THR A 478 13.06 4.35 -16.17
CA THR A 478 11.78 3.81 -15.72
C THR A 478 11.96 2.63 -14.78
N ILE A 479 11.22 2.67 -13.67
CA ILE A 479 11.06 1.54 -12.75
C ILE A 479 9.74 0.85 -13.06
N ILE A 480 9.77 -0.48 -13.22
CA ILE A 480 8.59 -1.32 -13.32
C ILE A 480 8.43 -2.09 -12.01
N ALA A 481 7.29 -1.96 -11.35
CA ALA A 481 6.97 -2.73 -10.17
C ALA A 481 6.73 -4.19 -10.55
N SER A 482 7.66 -5.07 -10.19
CA SER A 482 7.56 -6.53 -10.37
C SER A 482 6.87 -7.12 -9.14
N THR A 483 5.57 -7.43 -9.29
CA THR A 483 4.66 -7.60 -8.16
C THR A 483 4.49 -9.04 -7.69
N ALA A 484 4.95 -10.02 -8.47
CA ALA A 484 4.95 -11.42 -8.08
C ALA A 484 6.14 -12.17 -8.68
N SER A 485 6.52 -13.26 -8.02
CA SER A 485 7.48 -14.20 -8.57
C SER A 485 6.85 -15.00 -9.72
N PRO A 486 7.58 -15.31 -10.81
CA PRO A 486 7.08 -16.19 -11.87
C PRO A 486 6.67 -17.57 -11.36
N TYR A 487 7.26 -18.03 -10.27
CA TYR A 487 6.88 -19.29 -9.62
C TYR A 487 5.47 -19.33 -9.06
N LYS A 488 4.83 -18.18 -8.86
CA LYS A 488 3.45 -18.12 -8.40
C LYS A 488 2.43 -18.39 -9.51
N PHE A 489 2.82 -18.09 -10.73
CA PHE A 489 1.99 -18.23 -11.94
C PHE A 489 2.69 -19.12 -12.97
N THR A 490 3.39 -20.16 -12.49
CA THR A 490 4.32 -21.00 -13.27
C THR A 490 3.70 -21.51 -14.56
N ARG A 491 2.46 -22.01 -14.54
CA ARG A 491 1.78 -22.55 -15.74
C ARG A 491 1.63 -21.47 -16.82
N SER A 492 1.08 -20.31 -16.48
CA SER A 492 0.89 -19.21 -17.44
C SER A 492 2.22 -18.70 -17.98
N VAL A 493 3.24 -18.59 -17.13
CA VAL A 493 4.58 -18.15 -17.50
C VAL A 493 5.24 -19.16 -18.45
N MET A 494 5.20 -20.45 -18.12
CA MET A 494 5.81 -21.49 -18.94
C MET A 494 5.11 -21.65 -20.29
N ASN A 495 3.79 -21.62 -20.32
CA ASN A 495 3.01 -21.66 -21.55
C ASN A 495 3.27 -20.44 -22.45
N ALA A 496 3.53 -19.26 -21.84
CA ALA A 496 3.92 -18.07 -22.60
C ALA A 496 5.29 -18.24 -23.28
N ILE A 497 6.23 -18.95 -22.65
CA ILE A 497 7.54 -19.24 -23.22
C ILE A 497 7.42 -20.30 -24.33
N ASP A 498 6.75 -21.42 -24.05
CA ASP A 498 6.52 -22.50 -25.01
C ASP A 498 5.21 -23.26 -24.67
N ALA A 499 4.25 -23.27 -25.59
CA ALA A 499 2.97 -23.93 -25.43
C ALA A 499 3.06 -25.46 -25.20
N SER A 500 4.20 -26.11 -25.52
CA SER A 500 4.40 -27.53 -25.26
C SER A 500 4.39 -27.90 -23.77
N TYR A 501 4.58 -26.92 -22.89
CA TYR A 501 4.55 -27.11 -21.45
C TYR A 501 3.15 -27.36 -20.86
N ASP A 502 2.08 -27.08 -21.57
CA ASP A 502 0.69 -27.18 -21.06
C ASP A 502 0.31 -28.57 -20.55
N SER A 503 0.92 -29.62 -21.11
CA SER A 503 0.66 -31.01 -20.71
C SER A 503 1.30 -31.43 -19.38
N GLN A 504 2.19 -30.65 -18.80
CA GLN A 504 2.93 -30.97 -17.59
C GLN A 504 2.16 -30.61 -16.31
N SER A 505 2.49 -31.30 -15.20
CA SER A 505 1.95 -30.94 -13.89
C SER A 505 2.58 -29.65 -13.35
N ASP A 506 1.86 -28.92 -12.46
CA ASP A 506 2.34 -27.63 -11.95
C ASP A 506 3.71 -27.72 -11.27
N PHE A 507 3.99 -28.78 -10.49
CA PHE A 507 5.28 -28.95 -9.85
C PHE A 507 6.39 -29.39 -10.82
N ALA A 508 6.07 -30.10 -11.90
CA ALA A 508 7.04 -30.35 -12.97
C ALA A 508 7.41 -29.06 -13.70
N LEU A 509 6.41 -28.18 -13.91
CA LEU A 509 6.66 -26.85 -14.47
C LEU A 509 7.52 -25.97 -13.55
N VAL A 510 7.39 -26.09 -12.23
CA VAL A 510 8.25 -25.39 -11.27
C VAL A 510 9.71 -25.82 -11.44
N ASP A 511 9.98 -27.12 -11.55
CA ASP A 511 11.34 -27.64 -11.75
C ASP A 511 11.93 -27.19 -13.09
N GLU A 512 11.11 -27.18 -14.13
CA GLU A 512 11.52 -26.73 -15.46
C GLU A 512 11.76 -25.21 -15.49
N LEU A 513 10.94 -24.42 -14.80
CA LEU A 513 11.17 -22.98 -14.65
C LEU A 513 12.50 -22.68 -13.94
N ALA A 514 12.85 -23.45 -12.90
CA ALA A 514 14.14 -23.32 -12.23
C ALA A 514 15.31 -23.62 -13.18
N ARG A 515 15.16 -24.66 -14.02
CA ARG A 515 16.16 -25.03 -15.02
C ARG A 515 16.37 -23.94 -16.09
N LEU A 516 15.26 -23.33 -16.55
CA LEU A 516 15.30 -22.30 -17.60
C LEU A 516 15.81 -20.96 -17.07
N SER A 517 15.32 -20.52 -15.90
CA SER A 517 15.67 -19.21 -15.32
C SER A 517 17.04 -19.20 -14.64
N GLY A 518 17.54 -20.36 -14.21
CA GLY A 518 18.70 -20.45 -13.32
C GLY A 518 18.44 -19.89 -11.91
N VAL A 519 17.20 -19.54 -11.59
CA VAL A 519 16.79 -19.04 -10.28
C VAL A 519 16.29 -20.21 -9.45
N PRO A 520 16.80 -20.42 -8.22
CA PRO A 520 16.33 -21.49 -7.35
C PRO A 520 14.82 -21.38 -7.08
N VAL A 521 14.17 -22.53 -6.89
CA VAL A 521 12.77 -22.57 -6.46
C VAL A 521 12.65 -21.87 -5.11
N PRO A 522 11.76 -20.88 -4.96
CA PRO A 522 11.56 -20.20 -3.68
C PRO A 522 11.13 -21.18 -2.58
N GLN A 523 11.62 -20.97 -1.36
CA GLN A 523 11.28 -21.81 -0.20
C GLN A 523 9.77 -21.93 -0.01
N ALA A 524 9.02 -20.84 -0.26
CA ALA A 524 7.56 -20.82 -0.20
C ALA A 524 6.86 -21.84 -1.14
N ILE A 525 7.53 -22.27 -2.22
CA ILE A 525 7.03 -23.28 -3.13
C ILE A 525 7.53 -24.68 -2.72
N GLU A 526 8.80 -24.79 -2.31
CA GLU A 526 9.33 -26.06 -1.79
C GLU A 526 8.57 -26.55 -0.56
N ASP A 527 8.26 -25.65 0.36
CA ASP A 527 7.54 -25.97 1.59
C ASP A 527 6.16 -26.61 1.34
N ILE A 528 5.47 -26.20 0.26
CA ILE A 528 4.14 -26.73 -0.04
C ILE A 528 4.14 -28.04 -0.85
N ARG A 529 5.26 -28.46 -1.44
CA ARG A 529 5.31 -29.70 -2.24
C ARG A 529 4.81 -30.91 -1.46
N SER A 530 5.32 -31.06 -0.25
CA SER A 530 5.03 -32.22 0.61
C SER A 530 4.26 -31.86 1.89
N ALA A 531 3.87 -30.59 2.06
CA ALA A 531 3.18 -30.16 3.24
C ALA A 531 1.82 -30.86 3.39
N PRO A 532 1.45 -31.32 4.62
CA PRO A 532 0.13 -31.87 4.86
C PRO A 532 -0.93 -30.78 4.79
N VAL A 533 -2.13 -31.14 4.35
CA VAL A 533 -3.30 -30.26 4.46
C VAL A 533 -3.67 -30.12 5.93
N LEU A 534 -3.69 -28.89 6.42
CA LEU A 534 -4.01 -28.53 7.81
C LEU A 534 -5.42 -27.93 7.94
N HIS A 535 -5.98 -27.44 6.83
CA HIS A 535 -7.28 -26.80 6.75
C HIS A 535 -8.09 -27.43 5.62
N ASP A 536 -9.03 -28.29 5.98
CA ASP A 536 -9.89 -29.05 5.06
C ASP A 536 -11.37 -28.70 5.18
N THR A 537 -11.70 -27.72 6.02
CA THR A 537 -13.08 -27.27 6.22
C THR A 537 -13.62 -26.63 4.95
N VAL A 538 -14.79 -27.11 4.52
CA VAL A 538 -15.59 -26.52 3.43
C VAL A 538 -17.00 -26.31 3.97
N CYS A 539 -17.63 -25.19 3.63
CA CYS A 539 -19.01 -24.89 4.02
C CYS A 539 -19.81 -24.28 2.86
N GLU A 540 -21.13 -24.31 3.00
CA GLU A 540 -22.01 -23.53 2.14
C GLU A 540 -21.83 -22.04 2.44
N LYS A 541 -22.08 -21.17 1.45
CA LYS A 541 -21.91 -19.73 1.62
C LYS A 541 -22.83 -19.13 2.70
N GLU A 542 -23.97 -19.75 2.96
CA GLU A 542 -24.92 -19.38 4.01
C GLU A 542 -24.39 -19.70 5.42
N ASP A 543 -23.50 -20.69 5.54
CA ASP A 543 -22.94 -21.16 6.82
C ASP A 543 -21.66 -20.43 7.25
N MET A 544 -21.14 -19.48 6.47
CA MET A 544 -19.88 -18.77 6.77
C MET A 544 -19.88 -18.15 8.18
N CYS A 545 -20.97 -17.49 8.59
CA CYS A 545 -21.09 -16.89 9.92
C CYS A 545 -21.05 -17.95 11.04
N LYS A 546 -21.67 -19.11 10.83
CA LYS A 546 -21.66 -20.23 11.77
C LYS A 546 -20.24 -20.78 11.98
N GLU A 547 -19.44 -20.86 10.90
CA GLU A 547 -18.04 -21.27 10.99
C GLU A 547 -17.19 -20.27 11.76
N VAL A 548 -17.41 -18.96 11.56
CA VAL A 548 -16.74 -17.93 12.37
C VAL A 548 -17.08 -18.09 13.85
N LYS A 549 -18.37 -18.22 14.18
CA LYS A 549 -18.79 -18.45 15.58
C LYS A 549 -18.17 -19.71 16.17
N ARG A 550 -18.15 -20.83 15.41
CA ARG A 550 -17.51 -22.09 15.83
C ARG A 550 -16.04 -21.92 16.17
N ILE A 551 -15.28 -21.23 15.31
CA ILE A 551 -13.85 -20.97 15.51
C ILE A 551 -13.62 -20.11 16.76
N LEU A 552 -14.47 -19.12 16.99
CA LEU A 552 -14.36 -18.20 18.13
C LEU A 552 -14.98 -18.75 19.42
N GLY A 553 -15.63 -19.94 19.39
CA GLY A 553 -16.32 -20.52 20.54
C GLY A 553 -17.57 -19.75 20.99
N ILE A 554 -18.17 -18.97 20.08
CA ILE A 554 -19.41 -18.20 20.31
C ILE A 554 -20.60 -19.14 20.01
N ARG A 555 -21.57 -19.19 20.92
CA ARG A 555 -22.76 -20.07 20.81
C ARG A 555 -23.90 -19.40 20.06
#